data_71e21d947e5e00368b3bc826e54f87b8
#
_entry.id   71e21d947e5e00368b3bc826e54f87b8
#
_cell.length_a   1.000
_cell.length_b   1.000
_cell.length_c   1.000
_cell.angle_alpha   90.00
_cell.angle_beta   90.00
_cell.angle_gamma   90.00
#
_symmetry.space_group_name_H-M   'P 1'
#
loop_
_entity.id
_entity.type
_entity.pdbx_description
1 polymer ?
#
loop_
_entity_poly.entity_id
_entity_poly.type
_entity_poly.pdbx_seq_one_letter_code
_entity_poly.pdbx_strand_id
1 'polypeptide(L)'
;MSGSRFRQTDLRGALTDLRWRAVNFDAADAGGFAERRGWHHDEEVEQLPGEAPGAPVPGGSWEAACALVRDYEFPEPAIIRAVFDPSGPLLGRDMLLEGRFAGLRFFMGVRVCTVIDETRGTGADARRVWGWGYRTLAGHLEQGQLDYEVSKHLASGQVEFRIAGFSRPARIPNPIVRYGFLVFGRPTQLRFYRTARERMRRLVEAEMAGEAPPRPVPGAPGAAGLVLAPSDARPHPLERLTSRSRHPGADGGDD
;
A
#
# COMPACT_ATOMS: atom_id res chain seq x y z
N MET A 1 37.13 21.47 3.96
CA MET A 1 36.64 20.42 3.04
C MET A 1 35.60 19.62 3.80
N SER A 2 34.34 20.03 3.70
CA SER A 2 33.23 19.43 4.44
C SER A 2 32.58 18.33 3.59
N GLY A 3 32.84 17.07 3.93
CA GLY A 3 32.25 15.92 3.26
C GLY A 3 30.75 15.88 3.53
N SER A 4 29.95 16.04 2.50
CA SER A 4 28.51 15.83 2.51
C SER A 4 28.23 14.38 2.91
N ARG A 5 27.95 14.15 4.20
CA ARG A 5 27.42 12.87 4.69
C ARG A 5 25.99 12.73 4.15
N PHE A 6 25.77 11.79 3.24
CA PHE A 6 24.44 11.36 2.86
C PHE A 6 23.70 10.94 4.13
N ARG A 7 22.67 11.70 4.51
CA ARG A 7 21.83 11.35 5.67
C ARG A 7 21.08 10.07 5.31
N GLN A 8 21.41 8.99 6.00
CA GLN A 8 20.57 7.80 6.04
C GLN A 8 19.23 8.25 6.64
N THR A 9 18.12 8.04 5.89
CA THR A 9 16.78 8.41 6.38
C THR A 9 16.53 7.63 7.67
N ASP A 10 16.23 8.33 8.75
CA ASP A 10 15.80 7.72 10.00
C ASP A 10 14.35 7.21 9.82
N LEU A 11 14.24 5.98 9.32
CA LEU A 11 12.95 5.33 9.06
C LEU A 11 12.15 5.14 10.34
N ARG A 12 12.84 4.89 11.47
CA ARG A 12 12.15 4.72 12.76
C ARG A 12 11.57 6.05 13.25
N GLY A 13 12.36 7.11 13.24
CA GLY A 13 11.88 8.46 13.59
C GLY A 13 10.73 8.86 12.68
N ALA A 14 10.89 8.70 11.36
CA ALA A 14 9.86 9.02 10.39
C ALA A 14 8.56 8.23 10.62
N LEU A 15 8.63 6.92 10.93
CA LEU A 15 7.46 6.12 11.25
C LEU A 15 6.82 6.54 12.58
N THR A 16 7.65 6.82 13.59
CA THR A 16 7.18 7.28 14.92
C THR A 16 6.42 8.62 14.80
N ASP A 17 6.87 9.51 13.94
CA ASP A 17 6.22 10.82 13.71
C ASP A 17 4.84 10.68 13.08
N LEU A 18 4.54 9.58 12.39
CA LEU A 18 3.23 9.37 11.76
C LEU A 18 2.10 9.32 12.78
N ARG A 19 2.34 8.83 13.98
CA ARG A 19 1.30 8.76 15.05
C ARG A 19 0.66 10.12 15.38
N TRP A 20 1.41 11.21 15.16
CA TRP A 20 0.96 12.59 15.43
C TRP A 20 0.31 13.25 14.21
N ARG A 21 0.38 12.61 13.04
CA ARG A 21 -0.20 13.16 11.83
C ARG A 21 -1.67 12.80 11.72
N ALA A 22 -2.48 13.81 11.45
CA ALA A 22 -3.90 13.63 11.15
C ALA A 22 -4.09 13.05 9.72
N VAL A 23 -5.23 12.43 9.50
CA VAL A 23 -5.73 12.15 8.14
C VAL A 23 -5.85 13.49 7.40
N ASN A 24 -5.40 13.55 6.16
CA ASN A 24 -5.28 14.80 5.41
C ASN A 24 -6.54 15.22 4.63
N PHE A 25 -7.67 14.55 4.86
CA PHE A 25 -8.97 14.88 4.29
C PHE A 25 -10.08 14.57 5.30
N ASP A 26 -11.25 15.21 5.11
CA ASP A 26 -12.42 14.87 5.91
C ASP A 26 -13.13 13.66 5.29
N ALA A 27 -13.30 12.60 6.06
CA ALA A 27 -14.01 11.40 5.62
C ALA A 27 -15.51 11.66 5.35
N ALA A 28 -16.11 12.68 5.98
CA ALA A 28 -17.47 13.11 5.69
C ALA A 28 -17.57 13.72 4.28
N ASP A 29 -16.52 14.39 3.82
CA ASP A 29 -16.40 14.81 2.44
C ASP A 29 -16.35 13.61 1.47
N ALA A 30 -15.94 12.41 1.91
CA ALA A 30 -15.80 11.20 1.11
C ALA A 30 -17.15 10.54 0.76
N GLY A 31 -18.16 10.67 1.59
CA GLY A 31 -19.49 10.06 1.37
C GLY A 31 -20.39 10.76 0.35
N GLY A 32 -20.03 11.97 -0.09
CA GLY A 32 -20.80 12.79 -1.04
C GLY A 32 -20.12 13.01 -2.40
N PHE A 33 -19.14 12.20 -2.73
CA PHE A 33 -18.25 12.44 -3.87
C PHE A 33 -18.87 12.10 -5.22
N ALA A 34 -19.34 13.12 -5.81
CA ALA A 34 -19.37 13.19 -7.25
C ALA A 34 -17.96 13.59 -7.73
N GLU A 35 -17.57 13.09 -8.90
CA GLU A 35 -16.41 13.50 -9.71
C GLU A 35 -16.22 15.03 -9.80
N ARG A 36 -17.27 15.80 -9.47
CA ARG A 36 -17.33 17.27 -9.45
C ARG A 36 -16.33 17.97 -8.52
N ARG A 37 -15.65 17.25 -7.61
CA ARG A 37 -14.65 17.81 -6.68
C ARG A 37 -13.23 17.32 -6.96
N GLY A 38 -12.97 16.75 -8.13
CA GLY A 38 -11.63 16.28 -8.50
C GLY A 38 -11.19 15.00 -7.79
N TRP A 39 -12.13 14.21 -7.29
CA TRP A 39 -11.87 12.88 -6.77
C TRP A 39 -11.95 11.85 -7.90
N HIS A 40 -11.05 10.89 -7.85
CA HIS A 40 -11.08 9.68 -8.66
C HIS A 40 -11.57 8.53 -7.80
N HIS A 41 -12.44 7.72 -8.36
CA HIS A 41 -12.86 6.45 -7.76
C HIS A 41 -12.34 5.34 -8.65
N ASP A 42 -11.60 4.43 -8.05
CA ASP A 42 -10.99 3.31 -8.74
C ASP A 42 -11.42 2.01 -8.09
N GLU A 43 -11.71 1.04 -8.92
CA GLU A 43 -11.97 -0.32 -8.51
C GLU A 43 -11.37 -1.27 -9.52
N GLU A 44 -10.57 -2.20 -9.04
CA GLU A 44 -9.89 -3.19 -9.84
C GLU A 44 -10.02 -4.55 -9.18
N VAL A 45 -10.34 -5.57 -9.94
CA VAL A 45 -10.52 -6.95 -9.48
C VAL A 45 -9.61 -7.89 -10.26
N GLU A 46 -9.00 -8.84 -9.57
CA GLU A 46 -8.20 -9.92 -10.14
C GLU A 46 -8.77 -11.26 -9.72
N GLN A 47 -8.97 -12.15 -10.69
CA GLN A 47 -9.36 -13.53 -10.42
C GLN A 47 -8.13 -14.33 -10.00
N LEU A 48 -8.25 -15.04 -8.89
CA LEU A 48 -7.22 -15.92 -8.36
C LEU A 48 -7.58 -17.38 -8.62
N PRO A 49 -6.66 -18.34 -8.45
CA PRO A 49 -6.98 -19.75 -8.53
C PRO A 49 -8.19 -20.09 -7.65
N GLY A 50 -9.19 -20.74 -8.22
CA GLY A 50 -10.39 -21.14 -7.50
C GLY A 50 -10.13 -22.27 -6.52
N GLU A 51 -11.04 -22.40 -5.54
CA GLU A 51 -11.06 -23.48 -4.55
C GLU A 51 -12.32 -24.34 -4.70
N ALA A 52 -12.41 -25.42 -3.95
CA ALA A 52 -13.68 -26.15 -3.82
C ALA A 52 -14.77 -25.24 -3.22
N PRO A 53 -16.05 -25.39 -3.63
CA PRO A 53 -17.17 -24.71 -2.96
C PRO A 53 -17.18 -24.96 -1.45
N GLY A 54 -17.68 -23.98 -0.69
CA GLY A 54 -17.74 -24.04 0.77
C GLY A 54 -16.76 -23.06 1.44
N ALA A 55 -16.43 -23.31 2.70
CA ALA A 55 -15.49 -22.49 3.48
C ALA A 55 -14.10 -22.41 2.82
N PRO A 56 -13.28 -21.41 3.16
CA PRO A 56 -11.89 -21.36 2.69
C PRO A 56 -11.15 -22.68 2.95
N VAL A 57 -10.39 -23.11 1.95
CA VAL A 57 -9.59 -24.34 2.06
C VAL A 57 -8.29 -24.02 2.81
N PRO A 58 -7.93 -24.76 3.87
CA PRO A 58 -6.66 -24.58 4.55
C PRO A 58 -5.47 -24.67 3.58
N GLY A 59 -4.60 -23.68 3.57
CA GLY A 59 -3.49 -23.57 2.62
C GLY A 59 -3.92 -23.29 1.18
N GLY A 60 -5.18 -22.94 0.96
CA GLY A 60 -5.71 -22.61 -0.37
C GLY A 60 -5.41 -21.18 -0.80
N SER A 61 -5.88 -20.85 -2.01
CA SER A 61 -5.58 -19.55 -2.66
C SER A 61 -6.14 -18.36 -1.88
N TRP A 62 -7.28 -18.52 -1.20
CA TRP A 62 -7.86 -17.47 -0.35
C TRP A 62 -6.95 -17.14 0.84
N GLU A 63 -6.46 -18.16 1.57
CA GLU A 63 -5.55 -17.95 2.69
C GLU A 63 -4.20 -17.38 2.23
N ALA A 64 -3.66 -17.88 1.13
CA ALA A 64 -2.44 -17.38 0.51
C ALA A 64 -2.57 -15.89 0.16
N ALA A 65 -3.64 -15.51 -0.52
CA ALA A 65 -3.90 -14.11 -0.87
C ALA A 65 -4.10 -13.23 0.37
N CYS A 66 -4.83 -13.69 1.39
CA CYS A 66 -4.98 -12.99 2.66
C CYS A 66 -3.63 -12.74 3.36
N ALA A 67 -2.73 -13.72 3.33
CA ALA A 67 -1.39 -13.58 3.89
C ALA A 67 -0.57 -12.53 3.13
N LEU A 68 -0.58 -12.54 1.80
CA LEU A 68 0.10 -11.56 0.96
C LEU A 68 -0.45 -10.14 1.17
N VAL A 69 -1.76 -9.98 1.36
CA VAL A 69 -2.37 -8.68 1.69
C VAL A 69 -1.98 -8.22 3.10
N ARG A 70 -2.01 -9.12 4.09
CA ARG A 70 -1.62 -8.82 5.48
C ARG A 70 -0.19 -8.34 5.59
N ASP A 71 0.70 -8.99 4.84
CA ASP A 71 2.14 -8.78 4.86
C ASP A 71 2.59 -7.69 3.87
N TYR A 72 1.65 -7.12 3.08
CA TYR A 72 1.91 -6.11 2.05
C TYR A 72 2.92 -6.58 0.99
N GLU A 73 2.85 -7.84 0.57
CA GLU A 73 3.78 -8.44 -0.40
C GLU A 73 3.31 -8.35 -1.86
N PHE A 74 2.03 -8.01 -2.09
CA PHE A 74 1.42 -7.94 -3.41
C PHE A 74 1.82 -6.73 -4.27
N PRO A 75 2.26 -5.55 -3.75
CA PRO A 75 2.68 -4.43 -4.58
C PRO A 75 3.95 -4.73 -5.39
N GLU A 76 4.09 -4.11 -6.55
CA GLU A 76 5.32 -4.18 -7.32
C GLU A 76 6.42 -3.35 -6.64
N PRO A 77 7.53 -3.97 -6.18
CA PRO A 77 8.56 -3.29 -5.40
C PRO A 77 9.32 -2.19 -6.16
N ALA A 78 9.26 -2.20 -7.48
CA ALA A 78 9.81 -1.13 -8.32
C ALA A 78 8.97 0.15 -8.28
N ILE A 79 7.70 0.07 -7.82
CA ILE A 79 6.77 1.20 -7.74
C ILE A 79 6.63 1.68 -6.31
N ILE A 80 6.36 0.76 -5.37
CA ILE A 80 6.08 1.11 -3.99
C ILE A 80 6.56 0.02 -3.02
N ARG A 81 7.04 0.46 -1.87
CA ARG A 81 7.35 -0.40 -0.71
C ARG A 81 6.77 0.22 0.54
N ALA A 82 6.60 -0.58 1.58
CA ALA A 82 6.16 -0.13 2.88
C ALA A 82 7.18 -0.49 3.97
N VAL A 83 7.34 0.40 4.93
CA VAL A 83 8.04 0.14 6.20
C VAL A 83 7.01 0.28 7.32
N PHE A 84 6.91 -0.73 8.18
CA PHE A 84 5.97 -0.74 9.30
C PHE A 84 6.45 -1.62 10.45
N ASP A 85 5.83 -1.45 11.61
CA ASP A 85 6.02 -2.32 12.77
C ASP A 85 4.97 -3.45 12.73
N PRO A 86 5.37 -4.71 12.58
CA PRO A 86 4.44 -5.85 12.54
C PRO A 86 3.93 -6.27 13.91
N SER A 87 4.52 -5.79 15.01
CA SER A 87 4.23 -6.26 16.37
C SER A 87 2.88 -5.78 16.91
N GLY A 88 2.36 -4.67 16.38
CA GLY A 88 1.08 -4.11 16.79
C GLY A 88 -0.12 -4.65 15.98
N PRO A 89 -1.35 -4.31 16.41
CA PRO A 89 -2.56 -4.66 15.66
C PRO A 89 -2.53 -4.04 14.25
N LEU A 90 -3.23 -4.69 13.31
CA LEU A 90 -3.36 -4.17 11.96
C LEU A 90 -4.16 -2.87 11.92
N LEU A 91 -5.30 -2.82 12.61
CA LEU A 91 -6.09 -1.60 12.75
C LEU A 91 -5.30 -0.54 13.53
N GLY A 92 -5.18 0.65 12.97
CA GLY A 92 -4.41 1.76 13.54
C GLY A 92 -2.91 1.70 13.24
N ARG A 93 -2.41 0.70 12.50
CA ARG A 93 -1.02 0.59 12.10
C ARG A 93 -0.63 1.76 11.21
N ASP A 94 0.44 2.45 11.59
CA ASP A 94 1.09 3.43 10.74
C ASP A 94 2.07 2.73 9.79
N MET A 95 2.06 3.13 8.53
CA MET A 95 2.96 2.62 7.51
C MET A 95 3.61 3.79 6.76
N LEU A 96 4.91 3.69 6.54
CA LEU A 96 5.65 4.62 5.72
C LEU A 96 5.82 4.02 4.32
N LEU A 97 5.08 4.54 3.36
CA LEU A 97 5.18 4.11 1.96
C LEU A 97 6.35 4.83 1.29
N GLU A 98 7.22 4.08 0.64
CA GLU A 98 8.27 4.58 -0.24
C GLU A 98 7.83 4.40 -1.69
N GLY A 99 7.30 5.46 -2.27
CA GLY A 99 6.99 5.53 -3.69
C GLY A 99 8.25 5.82 -4.51
N ARG A 100 8.39 5.19 -5.67
CA ARG A 100 9.54 5.31 -6.56
C ARG A 100 9.10 5.81 -7.92
N PHE A 101 9.70 6.90 -8.35
CA PHE A 101 9.37 7.49 -9.63
C PHE A 101 10.57 8.25 -10.21
N ALA A 102 10.93 7.96 -11.48
CA ALA A 102 12.01 8.64 -12.23
C ALA A 102 13.32 8.80 -11.42
N GLY A 103 13.71 7.77 -10.64
CA GLY A 103 14.90 7.81 -9.77
C GLY A 103 14.73 8.62 -8.48
N LEU A 104 13.55 9.19 -8.25
CA LEU A 104 13.21 9.88 -7.00
C LEU A 104 12.49 8.93 -6.05
N ARG A 105 12.66 9.15 -4.76
CA ARG A 105 11.95 8.46 -3.69
C ARG A 105 11.10 9.46 -2.92
N PHE A 106 9.87 9.06 -2.66
CA PHE A 106 8.92 9.84 -1.88
C PHE A 106 8.46 9.00 -0.70
N PHE A 107 8.58 9.53 0.50
CA PHE A 107 8.07 8.90 1.70
C PHE A 107 6.71 9.50 2.05
N MET A 108 5.71 8.64 2.17
CA MET A 108 4.32 9.01 2.35
C MET A 108 3.72 8.23 3.52
N GLY A 109 3.18 8.93 4.52
CA GLY A 109 2.55 8.30 5.68
C GLY A 109 1.11 7.91 5.39
N VAL A 110 0.75 6.69 5.80
CA VAL A 110 -0.64 6.19 5.80
C VAL A 110 -0.95 5.49 7.12
N ARG A 111 -2.23 5.40 7.46
CA ARG A 111 -2.73 4.68 8.65
C ARG A 111 -3.83 3.73 8.27
N VAL A 112 -3.73 2.48 8.71
CA VAL A 112 -4.78 1.49 8.54
C VAL A 112 -6.01 1.94 9.33
N CYS A 113 -7.13 2.09 8.62
CA CYS A 113 -8.38 2.63 9.20
C CYS A 113 -9.52 1.62 9.19
N THR A 114 -9.43 0.56 8.40
CA THR A 114 -10.43 -0.51 8.31
C THR A 114 -9.75 -1.86 8.33
N VAL A 115 -10.37 -2.82 8.99
CA VAL A 115 -10.06 -4.25 8.89
C VAL A 115 -11.39 -4.96 8.72
N ILE A 116 -11.48 -5.82 7.73
CA ILE A 116 -12.67 -6.55 7.35
C ILE A 116 -12.39 -8.04 7.57
N ASP A 117 -13.28 -8.72 8.26
CA ASP A 117 -13.21 -10.16 8.51
C ASP A 117 -14.63 -10.69 8.72
N GLU A 118 -15.35 -10.93 7.61
CA GLU A 118 -16.78 -11.21 7.66
C GLU A 118 -17.24 -12.12 6.51
N THR A 119 -18.47 -12.62 6.63
CA THR A 119 -19.18 -13.21 5.51
C THR A 119 -20.25 -12.23 5.04
N ARG A 120 -20.19 -11.82 3.79
CA ARG A 120 -21.16 -10.93 3.12
C ARG A 120 -22.14 -11.75 2.29
N GLY A 121 -23.38 -11.30 2.22
CA GLY A 121 -24.43 -11.96 1.46
C GLY A 121 -24.95 -13.24 2.12
N THR A 122 -25.89 -13.88 1.47
CA THR A 122 -26.55 -15.12 1.95
C THR A 122 -26.80 -16.08 0.79
N GLY A 123 -26.96 -17.35 1.09
CA GLY A 123 -27.28 -18.36 0.06
C GLY A 123 -26.20 -18.44 -1.02
N ALA A 124 -26.64 -18.38 -2.28
CA ALA A 124 -25.74 -18.48 -3.43
C ALA A 124 -24.75 -17.31 -3.55
N ASP A 125 -25.10 -16.15 -3.00
CA ASP A 125 -24.26 -14.93 -3.08
C ASP A 125 -23.33 -14.76 -1.87
N ALA A 126 -23.32 -15.73 -0.94
CA ALA A 126 -22.48 -15.66 0.23
C ALA A 126 -20.98 -15.68 -0.14
N ARG A 127 -20.23 -14.71 0.43
CA ARG A 127 -18.78 -14.57 0.21
C ARG A 127 -18.07 -14.42 1.53
N ARG A 128 -17.01 -15.19 1.75
CA ARG A 128 -16.06 -14.96 2.84
C ARG A 128 -15.11 -13.86 2.42
N VAL A 129 -15.02 -12.78 3.19
CA VAL A 129 -14.23 -11.59 2.87
C VAL A 129 -13.25 -11.32 4.00
N TRP A 130 -12.00 -11.08 3.64
CA TRP A 130 -10.97 -10.55 4.54
C TRP A 130 -10.20 -9.45 3.82
N GLY A 131 -9.83 -8.42 4.57
CA GLY A 131 -9.07 -7.33 4.00
C GLY A 131 -8.82 -6.20 4.97
N TRP A 132 -8.18 -5.14 4.48
CA TRP A 132 -7.96 -3.91 5.22
C TRP A 132 -7.77 -2.73 4.28
N GLY A 133 -7.94 -1.53 4.83
CA GLY A 133 -7.74 -0.28 4.10
C GLY A 133 -7.01 0.76 4.92
N TYR A 134 -6.36 1.69 4.24
CA TYR A 134 -5.66 2.81 4.86
C TYR A 134 -6.13 4.17 4.34
N ARG A 135 -5.92 5.19 5.16
CA ARG A 135 -6.08 6.61 4.81
C ARG A 135 -4.73 7.30 4.75
N THR A 136 -4.64 8.27 3.87
CA THR A 136 -3.47 9.13 3.74
C THR A 136 -3.37 10.13 4.88
N LEU A 137 -2.14 10.38 5.36
CA LEU A 137 -1.85 11.31 6.45
C LEU A 137 -1.32 12.65 5.94
N ALA A 138 -1.27 13.64 6.82
CA ALA A 138 -0.69 14.95 6.52
C ALA A 138 0.75 14.81 5.96
N GLY A 139 1.01 15.51 4.85
CA GLY A 139 2.26 15.41 4.09
C GLY A 139 2.27 14.35 2.99
N HIS A 140 1.21 13.58 2.80
CA HIS A 140 1.05 12.69 1.65
C HIS A 140 0.78 13.50 0.38
N LEU A 141 1.24 13.00 -0.78
CA LEU A 141 1.05 13.66 -2.09
C LEU A 141 -0.40 13.58 -2.59
N GLU A 142 -1.17 12.65 -2.06
CA GLU A 142 -2.60 12.45 -2.32
C GLU A 142 -3.41 12.57 -1.04
N GLN A 143 -4.69 12.82 -1.21
CA GLN A 143 -5.73 12.65 -0.20
C GLN A 143 -6.59 11.48 -0.63
N GLY A 144 -6.83 10.52 0.24
CA GLY A 144 -7.68 9.39 -0.12
C GLY A 144 -7.59 8.20 0.81
N GLN A 145 -8.33 7.18 0.42
CA GLN A 145 -8.39 5.87 1.07
C GLN A 145 -8.22 4.79 0.00
N LEU A 146 -7.53 3.72 0.37
CA LEU A 146 -7.38 2.56 -0.48
C LEU A 146 -7.63 1.31 0.35
N ASP A 147 -8.51 0.46 -0.14
CA ASP A 147 -8.95 -0.77 0.48
C ASP A 147 -8.50 -1.97 -0.37
N TYR A 148 -8.05 -3.02 0.29
CA TYR A 148 -7.63 -4.29 -0.27
C TYR A 148 -8.49 -5.38 0.32
N GLU A 149 -9.18 -6.14 -0.52
CA GLU A 149 -10.06 -7.23 -0.10
C GLU A 149 -9.73 -8.52 -0.85
N VAL A 150 -9.74 -9.62 -0.14
CA VAL A 150 -9.77 -10.96 -0.72
C VAL A 150 -11.11 -11.57 -0.40
N SER A 151 -11.83 -12.01 -1.43
CA SER A 151 -13.13 -12.64 -1.26
C SER A 151 -13.14 -14.04 -1.87
N LYS A 152 -13.83 -14.96 -1.20
CA LYS A 152 -14.18 -16.27 -1.72
C LYS A 152 -15.68 -16.43 -1.82
N HIS A 153 -16.18 -16.69 -3.00
CA HIS A 153 -17.57 -17.00 -3.24
C HIS A 153 -17.87 -18.43 -2.76
N LEU A 154 -18.72 -18.59 -1.74
CA LEU A 154 -18.88 -19.87 -1.08
C LEU A 154 -19.57 -20.93 -1.94
N ALA A 155 -20.48 -20.52 -2.82
CA ALA A 155 -21.20 -21.45 -3.68
C ALA A 155 -20.37 -21.96 -4.87
N SER A 156 -19.50 -21.11 -5.45
CA SER A 156 -18.71 -21.47 -6.64
C SER A 156 -17.26 -21.82 -6.32
N GLY A 157 -16.73 -21.37 -5.18
CA GLY A 157 -15.30 -21.48 -4.85
C GLY A 157 -14.41 -20.45 -5.55
N GLN A 158 -14.99 -19.50 -6.28
CA GLN A 158 -14.26 -18.42 -6.94
C GLN A 158 -13.57 -17.53 -5.90
N VAL A 159 -12.28 -17.23 -6.12
CA VAL A 159 -11.49 -16.35 -5.26
C VAL A 159 -11.07 -15.11 -6.04
N GLU A 160 -11.22 -13.96 -5.41
CA GLU A 160 -10.95 -12.65 -6.02
C GLU A 160 -10.11 -11.78 -5.10
N PHE A 161 -9.18 -11.04 -5.69
CA PHE A 161 -8.49 -9.92 -5.03
C PHE A 161 -9.02 -8.62 -5.61
N ARG A 162 -9.46 -7.72 -4.74
CA ARG A 162 -10.02 -6.42 -5.08
C ARG A 162 -9.18 -5.30 -4.48
N ILE A 163 -8.88 -4.30 -5.30
CA ILE A 163 -8.34 -3.01 -4.89
C ILE A 163 -9.40 -1.97 -5.20
N ALA A 164 -9.84 -1.22 -4.19
CA ALA A 164 -10.80 -0.15 -4.39
C ALA A 164 -10.43 1.06 -3.55
N GLY A 165 -10.73 2.24 -4.06
CA GLY A 165 -10.47 3.44 -3.28
C GLY A 165 -10.92 4.71 -3.99
N PHE A 166 -10.68 5.79 -3.31
CA PHE A 166 -10.87 7.13 -3.83
C PHE A 166 -9.66 8.00 -3.50
N SER A 167 -9.27 8.85 -4.43
CA SER A 167 -8.14 9.75 -4.23
C SER A 167 -8.29 11.05 -5.02
N ARG A 168 -7.58 12.07 -4.57
CA ARG A 168 -7.32 13.30 -5.31
C ARG A 168 -5.92 13.82 -4.99
N PRO A 169 -5.30 14.66 -5.84
CA PRO A 169 -4.05 15.32 -5.51
C PRO A 169 -4.19 16.15 -4.23
N ALA A 170 -3.24 16.01 -3.31
CA ALA A 170 -3.12 16.87 -2.14
C ALA A 170 -2.62 18.27 -2.53
N ARG A 171 -2.75 19.23 -1.62
CA ARG A 171 -2.12 20.53 -1.78
C ARG A 171 -0.61 20.38 -1.55
N ILE A 172 0.17 20.39 -2.65
CA ILE A 172 1.62 20.25 -2.62
C ILE A 172 2.24 21.66 -2.68
N PRO A 173 2.92 22.15 -1.61
CA PRO A 173 3.49 23.49 -1.57
C PRO A 173 4.61 23.69 -2.60
N ASN A 174 5.48 22.69 -2.75
CA ASN A 174 6.62 22.77 -3.68
C ASN A 174 6.13 22.67 -5.14
N PRO A 175 6.32 23.72 -5.97
CA PRO A 175 5.79 23.75 -7.33
C PRO A 175 6.40 22.71 -8.26
N ILE A 176 7.66 22.33 -8.07
CA ILE A 176 8.35 21.32 -8.89
C ILE A 176 7.77 19.93 -8.59
N VAL A 177 7.60 19.61 -7.31
CA VAL A 177 6.98 18.33 -6.88
C VAL A 177 5.53 18.28 -7.33
N ARG A 178 4.79 19.39 -7.19
CA ARG A 178 3.41 19.51 -7.66
C ARG A 178 3.27 19.27 -9.16
N TYR A 179 4.10 19.91 -9.96
CA TYR A 179 4.08 19.72 -11.42
C TYR A 179 4.43 18.27 -11.80
N GLY A 180 5.48 17.70 -11.21
CA GLY A 180 5.85 16.31 -11.42
C GLY A 180 4.72 15.36 -11.04
N PHE A 181 4.06 15.60 -9.92
CA PHE A 181 2.94 14.77 -9.47
C PHE A 181 1.70 14.90 -10.38
N LEU A 182 1.38 16.10 -10.88
CA LEU A 182 0.29 16.30 -11.85
C LEU A 182 0.50 15.53 -13.15
N VAL A 183 1.75 15.46 -13.63
CA VAL A 183 2.08 14.78 -14.90
C VAL A 183 2.16 13.26 -14.72
N PHE A 184 2.70 12.79 -13.61
CA PHE A 184 3.08 11.38 -13.44
C PHE A 184 2.31 10.64 -12.34
N GLY A 185 1.59 11.35 -11.47
CA GLY A 185 0.91 10.73 -10.33
C GLY A 185 -0.17 9.75 -10.78
N ARG A 186 -1.11 10.19 -11.61
CA ARG A 186 -2.22 9.33 -12.06
C ARG A 186 -1.77 8.14 -12.93
N PRO A 187 -0.89 8.30 -13.92
CA PRO A 187 -0.35 7.15 -14.66
C PRO A 187 0.38 6.14 -13.76
N THR A 188 1.12 6.62 -12.75
CA THR A 188 1.81 5.75 -11.80
C THR A 188 0.82 5.00 -10.91
N GLN A 189 -0.26 5.66 -10.47
CA GLN A 189 -1.33 5.03 -9.70
C GLN A 189 -2.04 3.92 -10.50
N LEU A 190 -2.41 4.17 -11.74
CA LEU A 190 -3.03 3.16 -12.62
C LEU A 190 -2.06 2.00 -12.90
N ARG A 191 -0.78 2.30 -13.08
CA ARG A 191 0.26 1.27 -13.20
C ARG A 191 0.37 0.44 -11.93
N PHE A 192 0.33 1.08 -10.75
CA PHE A 192 0.32 0.37 -9.47
C PHE A 192 -0.83 -0.62 -9.39
N TYR A 193 -2.07 -0.22 -9.68
CA TYR A 193 -3.22 -1.12 -9.62
C TYR A 193 -3.04 -2.34 -10.52
N ARG A 194 -2.66 -2.11 -11.78
CA ARG A 194 -2.45 -3.20 -12.74
C ARG A 194 -1.36 -4.17 -12.28
N THR A 195 -0.18 -3.65 -11.92
CA THR A 195 0.96 -4.51 -11.56
C THR A 195 0.75 -5.21 -10.22
N ALA A 196 0.05 -4.58 -9.27
CA ALA A 196 -0.30 -5.19 -7.99
C ALA A 196 -1.23 -6.40 -8.17
N ARG A 197 -2.24 -6.30 -9.05
CA ARG A 197 -3.14 -7.40 -9.38
C ARG A 197 -2.40 -8.55 -10.06
N GLU A 198 -1.66 -8.24 -11.12
CA GLU A 198 -0.87 -9.23 -11.86
C GLU A 198 0.12 -9.96 -10.95
N ARG A 199 0.77 -9.22 -10.03
CA ARG A 199 1.69 -9.79 -9.05
C ARG A 199 0.97 -10.65 -8.03
N MET A 200 -0.17 -10.19 -7.49
CA MET A 200 -0.98 -10.98 -6.56
C MET A 200 -1.31 -12.36 -7.16
N ARG A 201 -1.85 -12.39 -8.38
CA ARG A 201 -2.19 -13.65 -9.06
C ARG A 201 -0.96 -14.54 -9.21
N ARG A 202 0.15 -14.00 -9.71
CA ARG A 202 1.39 -14.77 -9.89
C ARG A 202 1.93 -15.37 -8.59
N LEU A 203 1.90 -14.60 -7.49
CA LEU A 203 2.38 -15.07 -6.19
C LEU A 203 1.48 -16.18 -5.62
N VAL A 204 0.16 -16.03 -5.75
CA VAL A 204 -0.79 -17.09 -5.32
C VAL A 204 -0.63 -18.34 -6.19
N GLU A 205 -0.51 -18.22 -7.51
CA GLU A 205 -0.26 -19.35 -8.41
C GLU A 205 1.03 -20.09 -8.04
N ALA A 206 2.11 -19.36 -7.74
CA ALA A 206 3.38 -19.92 -7.31
C ALA A 206 3.27 -20.67 -5.97
N GLU A 207 2.57 -20.09 -4.99
CA GLU A 207 2.33 -20.74 -3.70
C GLU A 207 1.47 -22.00 -3.86
N MET A 208 0.45 -21.99 -4.72
CA MET A 208 -0.34 -23.19 -5.04
C MET A 208 0.48 -24.26 -5.76
N ALA A 209 1.53 -23.87 -6.47
CA ALA A 209 2.51 -24.80 -7.09
C ALA A 209 3.57 -25.30 -6.09
N GLY A 210 3.53 -24.89 -4.82
CA GLY A 210 4.45 -25.31 -3.76
C GLY A 210 5.68 -24.44 -3.59
N GLU A 211 5.73 -23.25 -4.22
CA GLU A 211 6.79 -22.29 -3.98
C GLU A 211 6.56 -21.56 -2.63
N ALA A 212 7.66 -21.24 -1.94
CA ALA A 212 7.56 -20.48 -0.70
C ALA A 212 7.14 -19.02 -1.00
N PRO A 213 6.06 -18.52 -0.35
CA PRO A 213 5.64 -17.14 -0.56
C PRO A 213 6.66 -16.15 0.02
N PRO A 214 6.76 -14.95 -0.58
CA PRO A 214 7.58 -13.89 -0.01
C PRO A 214 7.05 -13.50 1.37
N ARG A 215 7.96 -13.11 2.26
CA ARG A 215 7.63 -12.63 3.62
C ARG A 215 8.39 -11.33 3.89
N PRO A 216 7.80 -10.39 4.63
CA PRO A 216 8.47 -9.14 4.97
C PRO A 216 9.83 -9.40 5.61
N VAL A 217 10.85 -8.69 5.14
CA VAL A 217 12.20 -8.82 5.69
C VAL A 217 12.44 -7.80 6.80
N PRO A 218 13.29 -8.12 7.79
CA PRO A 218 13.71 -7.15 8.79
C PRO A 218 14.26 -5.88 8.12
N GLY A 219 13.91 -4.74 8.67
CA GLY A 219 14.40 -3.45 8.20
C GLY A 219 15.94 -3.36 8.26
N ALA A 220 16.49 -2.42 7.49
CA ALA A 220 17.92 -2.16 7.46
C ALA A 220 18.48 -1.86 8.87
N PRO A 221 19.82 -1.96 9.08
CA PRO A 221 20.45 -1.58 10.34
C PRO A 221 19.98 -0.19 10.82
N GLY A 222 19.54 -0.10 12.07
CA GLY A 222 18.90 1.10 12.64
C GLY A 222 17.36 1.09 12.65
N ALA A 223 16.73 0.15 11.97
CA ALA A 223 15.27 -0.06 11.94
C ALA A 223 14.87 -1.36 12.67
N ALA A 224 15.53 -1.71 13.78
CA ALA A 224 15.24 -2.94 14.52
C ALA A 224 13.76 -3.03 14.91
N GLY A 225 13.11 -4.18 14.65
CA GLY A 225 11.68 -4.39 14.89
C GLY A 225 10.76 -3.87 13.77
N LEU A 226 11.28 -3.14 12.79
CA LEU A 226 10.53 -2.78 11.59
C LEU A 226 10.75 -3.81 10.49
N VAL A 227 9.77 -3.93 9.61
CA VAL A 227 9.87 -4.77 8.41
C VAL A 227 9.72 -3.92 7.14
N LEU A 228 10.29 -4.44 6.06
CA LEU A 228 10.17 -3.90 4.72
C LEU A 228 9.42 -4.91 3.85
N ALA A 229 8.38 -4.45 3.18
CA ALA A 229 7.59 -5.22 2.22
C ALA A 229 7.33 -4.39 0.94
N PRO A 230 7.28 -4.98 -0.25
CA PRO A 230 7.62 -6.37 -0.55
C PRO A 230 9.08 -6.73 -0.30
N SER A 231 9.29 -7.97 0.13
CA SER A 231 10.60 -8.51 0.56
C SER A 231 11.62 -8.67 -0.57
N ASP A 232 11.17 -8.91 -1.79
CA ASP A 232 12.00 -9.12 -2.98
C ASP A 232 12.45 -7.81 -3.66
N ALA A 233 12.21 -6.68 -2.99
CA ALA A 233 12.64 -5.37 -3.44
C ALA A 233 14.17 -5.28 -3.49
N ARG A 234 14.74 -5.53 -4.67
CA ARG A 234 16.18 -5.38 -4.90
C ARG A 234 16.56 -3.90 -4.96
N PRO A 235 17.68 -3.47 -4.34
CA PRO A 235 18.19 -2.12 -4.54
C PRO A 235 18.56 -1.95 -6.03
N HIS A 236 18.02 -0.91 -6.68
CA HIS A 236 18.40 -0.59 -8.04
C HIS A 236 19.84 -0.07 -8.05
N PRO A 237 20.71 -0.47 -8.99
CA PRO A 237 22.10 0.01 -9.06
C PRO A 237 22.23 1.55 -9.04
N LEU A 238 21.28 2.27 -9.66
CA LEU A 238 21.22 3.73 -9.66
C LEU A 238 20.77 4.34 -8.32
N GLU A 239 20.17 3.56 -7.41
CA GLU A 239 19.76 4.04 -6.08
C GLU A 239 20.95 4.45 -5.21
N ARG A 240 22.12 3.86 -5.43
CA ARG A 240 23.37 4.26 -4.77
C ARG A 240 23.84 5.67 -5.20
N LEU A 241 23.41 6.14 -6.37
CA LEU A 241 23.81 7.42 -6.94
C LEU A 241 22.77 8.53 -6.74
N THR A 242 21.49 8.20 -6.51
CA THR A 242 20.38 9.16 -6.53
C THR A 242 19.61 9.28 -5.22
N SER A 243 20.12 8.80 -4.08
CA SER A 243 19.42 8.85 -2.80
C SER A 243 19.28 10.30 -2.26
N ARG A 244 18.41 11.09 -2.87
CA ARG A 244 17.85 12.31 -2.29
C ARG A 244 16.45 11.98 -1.77
N SER A 245 16.39 11.56 -0.50
CA SER A 245 15.13 11.50 0.21
C SER A 245 14.66 12.92 0.50
N ARG A 246 13.60 13.38 -0.14
CA ARG A 246 12.89 14.60 0.25
C ARG A 246 11.67 14.20 1.08
N HIS A 247 11.64 14.62 2.31
CA HIS A 247 10.42 14.62 3.11
C HIS A 247 9.51 15.74 2.59
N PRO A 248 8.28 15.47 2.15
CA PRO A 248 7.36 16.54 1.74
C PRO A 248 6.76 17.27 2.95
N GLY A 249 7.55 17.73 3.85
CA GLY A 249 7.10 18.43 5.05
C GLY A 249 8.21 19.06 5.88
N ALA A 250 9.47 18.97 5.42
CA ALA A 250 10.60 19.53 6.16
C ALA A 250 10.91 21.02 5.86
N ASP A 251 10.16 21.66 4.95
CA ASP A 251 10.36 23.07 4.58
C ASP A 251 9.25 23.98 5.15
N GLY A 252 8.86 23.78 6.38
CA GLY A 252 7.85 24.61 7.06
C GLY A 252 8.27 25.03 8.47
N GLY A 253 9.44 25.65 8.59
CA GLY A 253 9.88 26.15 9.88
C GLY A 253 11.13 27.01 9.77
N ASP A 254 10.98 28.23 9.28
CA ASP A 254 11.72 29.44 9.62
C ASP A 254 11.13 30.59 8.77
N ASP A 255 10.28 31.34 9.43
CA ASP A 255 10.09 32.80 9.57
C ASP A 255 8.70 33.11 10.14
#